data_0dc992b2b0226f2831e52f2688f9a0d6
#
_entry.id   0dc992b2b0226f2831e52f2688f9a0d6
#
_cell.length_a   1.000
_cell.length_b   1.000
_cell.length_c   1.000
_cell.angle_alpha   90.00
_cell.angle_beta   90.00
_cell.angle_gamma   90.00
#
_symmetry.space_group_name_H-M   'P 1'
#
loop_
_entity.id
_entity.type
_entity.pdbx_description
1 polymer ?
#
loop_
_entity_poly.entity_id
_entity_poly.type
_entity_poly.pdbx_seq_one_letter_code
_entity_poly.pdbx_strand_id
1 'polypeptide(L)'
;MVNLTINGQAVAVPQGTTILEAAATAGISIPHLCYLKGINEIAACRVCCVEVEGEHAMVTACNNPVREGMVVHTNSPRARSTRRVNVELILSQHDCKCATCVRSGNCRLQTIANDLGILSVPYETQLPTGQRAAWTTTFPLYRDAQKCIKCMRCIQICDKVQSLNIWDLAGTGGRTTIDVSHNRVIKDSECALCGQCITHCPVGALRERDDTQKAFDALADPEKITVVQIAPAVQAAWGEALGLPRELATVNRMAAALRALYDSMGRAAPVSTEENPAVVFDRAAEK
;
A
#
# COMPACT_ATOMS: atom_id res chain seq x y z
N MET A 1 25.20 20.94 -11.84
CA MET A 1 25.39 19.69 -11.07
C MET A 1 25.85 20.11 -9.67
N VAL A 2 25.45 19.35 -8.66
CA VAL A 2 25.88 19.50 -7.26
C VAL A 2 26.71 18.28 -6.92
N ASN A 3 27.91 18.48 -6.39
CA ASN A 3 28.81 17.40 -5.98
C ASN A 3 28.72 17.20 -4.47
N LEU A 4 28.60 15.96 -4.04
CA LEU A 4 28.50 15.60 -2.63
C LEU A 4 29.14 14.23 -2.40
N THR A 5 29.29 13.86 -1.14
CA THR A 5 29.80 12.55 -0.73
C THR A 5 28.71 11.82 0.08
N ILE A 6 28.40 10.57 -0.31
CA ILE A 6 27.47 9.72 0.45
C ILE A 6 28.18 8.43 0.85
N ASN A 7 28.33 8.20 2.15
CA ASN A 7 29.07 7.05 2.71
C ASN A 7 30.50 6.90 2.13
N GLY A 8 31.19 8.03 1.86
CA GLY A 8 32.51 8.04 1.25
C GLY A 8 32.54 7.95 -0.27
N GLN A 9 31.40 7.75 -0.94
CA GLN A 9 31.29 7.71 -2.40
C GLN A 9 30.96 9.11 -2.95
N ALA A 10 31.72 9.58 -3.93
CA ALA A 10 31.43 10.84 -4.63
C ALA A 10 30.22 10.67 -5.55
N VAL A 11 29.28 11.60 -5.47
CA VAL A 11 28.02 11.63 -6.22
C VAL A 11 27.81 13.00 -6.82
N ALA A 12 27.40 13.07 -8.09
CA ALA A 12 27.08 14.31 -8.78
C ALA A 12 25.63 14.24 -9.32
N VAL A 13 24.76 15.16 -8.90
CA VAL A 13 23.34 15.18 -9.28
C VAL A 13 22.87 16.60 -9.63
N PRO A 14 21.75 16.75 -10.34
CA PRO A 14 21.16 18.07 -10.60
C PRO A 14 20.84 18.83 -9.31
N GLN A 15 20.86 20.16 -9.39
CA GLN A 15 20.43 21.02 -8.29
C GLN A 15 18.94 20.75 -7.97
N GLY A 16 18.58 20.74 -6.68
CA GLY A 16 17.21 20.45 -6.22
C GLY A 16 16.92 18.96 -6.02
N THR A 17 17.84 18.05 -6.41
CA THR A 17 17.74 16.62 -6.08
C THR A 17 17.75 16.42 -4.56
N THR A 18 16.87 15.56 -4.03
CA THR A 18 16.86 15.23 -2.60
C THR A 18 18.01 14.28 -2.24
N ILE A 19 18.41 14.27 -0.96
CA ILE A 19 19.42 13.33 -0.46
C ILE A 19 18.99 11.86 -0.74
N LEU A 20 17.69 11.56 -0.62
CA LEU A 20 17.15 10.23 -0.90
C LEU A 20 17.36 9.82 -2.35
N GLU A 21 17.07 10.72 -3.29
CA GLU A 21 17.24 10.48 -4.72
C GLU A 21 18.71 10.40 -5.11
N ALA A 22 19.54 11.29 -4.56
CA ALA A 22 20.99 11.26 -4.78
C ALA A 22 21.61 9.93 -4.28
N ALA A 23 21.18 9.43 -3.14
CA ALA A 23 21.60 8.12 -2.63
C ALA A 23 21.17 6.99 -3.57
N ALA A 24 19.95 7.05 -4.09
CA ALA A 24 19.44 6.04 -5.03
C ALA A 24 20.24 6.01 -6.35
N THR A 25 20.69 7.14 -6.90
CA THR A 25 21.55 7.18 -8.08
C THR A 25 22.92 6.55 -7.84
N ALA A 26 23.39 6.55 -6.59
CA ALA A 26 24.63 5.89 -6.16
C ALA A 26 24.42 4.42 -5.74
N GLY A 27 23.23 3.84 -5.94
CA GLY A 27 22.91 2.48 -5.51
C GLY A 27 22.73 2.32 -4.00
N ILE A 28 22.66 3.42 -3.25
CA ILE A 28 22.52 3.41 -1.79
C ILE A 28 21.05 3.53 -1.42
N SER A 29 20.50 2.47 -0.80
CA SER A 29 19.12 2.45 -0.33
C SER A 29 18.97 3.09 1.04
N ILE A 30 18.11 4.12 1.15
CA ILE A 30 17.71 4.72 2.43
C ILE A 30 16.27 4.29 2.73
N PRO A 31 16.01 3.59 3.86
CA PRO A 31 14.67 3.13 4.20
C PRO A 31 13.72 4.31 4.44
N HIS A 32 12.50 4.18 3.94
CA HIS A 32 11.45 5.21 4.06
C HIS A 32 10.06 4.58 4.00
N LEU A 33 9.05 5.20 4.61
CA LEU A 33 7.67 4.73 4.61
C LEU A 33 6.71 5.71 3.92
N CYS A 34 6.81 7.00 4.23
CA CYS A 34 5.86 7.99 3.71
C CYS A 34 6.20 8.53 2.31
N TYR A 35 7.47 8.54 1.91
CA TYR A 35 7.90 9.15 0.65
C TYR A 35 7.26 8.51 -0.58
N LEU A 36 6.73 9.36 -1.45
CA LEU A 36 6.22 9.03 -2.77
C LEU A 36 6.58 10.20 -3.70
N LYS A 37 7.49 9.97 -4.65
CA LYS A 37 8.11 11.00 -5.49
C LYS A 37 7.06 11.88 -6.18
N GLY A 38 7.22 13.20 -6.07
CA GLY A 38 6.32 14.19 -6.66
C GLY A 38 4.92 14.26 -6.03
N ILE A 39 4.58 13.34 -5.13
CA ILE A 39 3.24 13.24 -4.55
C ILE A 39 3.27 13.48 -3.03
N ASN A 40 4.11 12.76 -2.29
CA ASN A 40 4.15 12.83 -0.84
C ASN A 40 5.59 12.91 -0.31
N GLU A 41 6.12 14.12 -0.16
CA GLU A 41 7.50 14.43 0.26
C GLU A 41 7.52 15.20 1.58
N ILE A 42 6.64 14.83 2.51
CA ILE A 42 6.35 15.59 3.74
C ILE A 42 7.18 15.17 4.96
N ALA A 43 8.06 14.17 4.82
CA ALA A 43 8.91 13.64 5.90
C ALA A 43 8.17 13.22 7.18
N ALA A 44 6.90 12.80 7.10
CA ALA A 44 6.06 12.48 8.27
C ALA A 44 6.61 11.31 9.10
N CYS A 45 7.13 10.25 8.47
CA CYS A 45 7.55 9.04 9.19
C CYS A 45 8.94 9.12 9.82
N ARG A 46 9.80 10.06 9.39
CA ARG A 46 11.18 10.25 9.87
C ARG A 46 12.09 9.00 9.79
N VAL A 47 11.70 7.97 9.03
CA VAL A 47 12.50 6.74 8.88
C VAL A 47 13.72 6.96 7.97
N CYS A 48 13.65 7.92 7.05
CA CYS A 48 14.76 8.27 6.15
C CYS A 48 15.83 9.18 6.75
N CYS A 49 15.91 9.30 8.07
CA CYS A 49 16.91 10.11 8.74
C CYS A 49 18.33 9.67 8.38
N VAL A 50 19.18 10.66 8.07
CA VAL A 50 20.61 10.53 7.79
C VAL A 50 21.39 11.54 8.60
N GLU A 51 22.66 11.27 8.82
CA GLU A 51 23.60 12.23 9.43
C GLU A 51 24.30 13.01 8.32
N VAL A 52 24.36 14.33 8.49
CA VAL A 52 25.07 15.23 7.58
C VAL A 52 26.14 15.92 8.38
N GLU A 53 27.39 15.91 7.91
CA GLU A 53 28.49 16.56 8.58
C GLU A 53 28.22 18.07 8.71
N GLY A 54 28.50 18.61 9.89
CA GLY A 54 28.22 20.02 10.22
C GLY A 54 26.78 20.29 10.68
N GLU A 55 25.85 19.33 10.59
CA GLU A 55 24.51 19.51 11.12
C GLU A 55 24.36 18.87 12.52
N HIS A 56 23.80 19.64 13.46
CA HIS A 56 23.56 19.14 14.82
C HIS A 56 22.41 18.16 14.89
N ALA A 57 21.39 18.32 14.05
CA ALA A 57 20.20 17.48 14.01
C ALA A 57 20.27 16.45 12.87
N MET A 58 19.58 15.33 13.06
CA MET A 58 19.36 14.35 11.98
C MET A 58 18.50 14.96 10.88
N VAL A 59 18.91 14.76 9.62
CA VAL A 59 18.25 15.32 8.44
C VAL A 59 17.38 14.24 7.78
N THR A 60 16.16 14.56 7.37
CA THR A 60 15.31 13.65 6.61
C THR A 60 15.70 13.70 5.13
N ALA A 61 16.12 12.54 4.59
CA ALA A 61 16.66 12.47 3.22
C ALA A 61 15.61 12.71 2.13
N CYS A 62 14.33 12.46 2.41
CA CYS A 62 13.27 12.46 1.39
C CYS A 62 12.79 13.86 0.96
N ASN A 63 13.07 14.91 1.76
CA ASN A 63 12.59 16.27 1.48
C ASN A 63 13.68 17.34 1.65
N ASN A 64 14.93 16.94 1.89
CA ASN A 64 16.04 17.88 1.95
C ASN A 64 16.88 17.78 0.67
N PRO A 65 17.03 18.90 -0.08
CA PRO A 65 17.86 18.93 -1.27
C PRO A 65 19.34 18.86 -0.90
N VAL A 66 20.13 18.28 -1.81
CA VAL A 66 21.60 18.25 -1.68
C VAL A 66 22.22 19.64 -1.86
N ARG A 67 23.38 19.84 -1.25
CA ARG A 67 24.19 21.06 -1.34
C ARG A 67 25.61 20.70 -1.76
N GLU A 68 26.30 21.63 -2.40
CA GLU A 68 27.69 21.45 -2.82
C GLU A 68 28.58 21.11 -1.62
N GLY A 69 29.43 20.11 -1.76
CA GLY A 69 30.35 19.65 -0.71
C GLY A 69 29.68 18.93 0.47
N MET A 70 28.37 18.63 0.42
CA MET A 70 27.67 17.93 1.50
C MET A 70 28.27 16.54 1.72
N VAL A 71 28.49 16.15 2.98
CA VAL A 71 28.93 14.80 3.37
C VAL A 71 27.82 14.14 4.16
N VAL A 72 27.31 13.00 3.64
CA VAL A 72 26.14 12.30 4.16
C VAL A 72 26.52 10.90 4.60
N HIS A 73 26.13 10.52 5.82
CA HIS A 73 26.24 9.18 6.37
C HIS A 73 24.85 8.57 6.54
N THR A 74 24.52 7.60 5.68
CA THR A 74 23.16 7.00 5.66
C THR A 74 22.96 5.91 6.69
N ASN A 75 24.05 5.36 7.25
CA ASN A 75 24.02 4.22 8.17
C ASN A 75 24.97 4.35 9.37
N SER A 76 25.24 5.58 9.82
CA SER A 76 26.00 5.83 11.06
C SER A 76 25.26 5.25 12.28
N PRO A 77 25.96 4.99 13.41
CA PRO A 77 25.31 4.56 14.66
C PRO A 77 24.18 5.49 15.08
N ARG A 78 24.37 6.80 14.91
CA ARG A 78 23.36 7.82 15.23
C ARG A 78 22.14 7.73 14.31
N ALA A 79 22.34 7.56 12.99
CA ALA A 79 21.27 7.37 12.03
C ALA A 79 20.46 6.10 12.31
N ARG A 80 21.13 4.99 12.62
CA ARG A 80 20.48 3.71 12.97
C ARG A 80 19.66 3.81 14.25
N SER A 81 20.22 4.41 15.31
CA SER A 81 19.52 4.60 16.58
C SER A 81 18.28 5.48 16.42
N THR A 82 18.40 6.64 15.74
CA THR A 82 17.26 7.51 15.47
C THR A 82 16.17 6.82 14.64
N ARG A 83 16.55 6.07 13.62
CA ARG A 83 15.62 5.32 12.76
C ARG A 83 14.91 4.25 13.57
N ARG A 84 15.62 3.52 14.43
CA ARG A 84 15.06 2.51 15.31
C ARG A 84 13.98 3.11 16.22
N VAL A 85 14.26 4.19 16.92
CA VAL A 85 13.30 4.89 17.79
C VAL A 85 12.06 5.32 17.01
N ASN A 86 12.23 5.90 15.80
CA ASN A 86 11.11 6.30 14.98
C ASN A 86 10.22 5.11 14.55
N VAL A 87 10.82 3.97 14.22
CA VAL A 87 10.06 2.76 13.86
C VAL A 87 9.38 2.16 15.08
N GLU A 88 10.03 2.12 16.24
CA GLU A 88 9.44 1.67 17.51
C GLU A 88 8.21 2.54 17.90
N LEU A 89 8.30 3.87 17.73
CA LEU A 89 7.17 4.78 17.94
C LEU A 89 6.02 4.53 16.95
N ILE A 90 6.31 4.19 15.70
CA ILE A 90 5.29 3.81 14.72
C ILE A 90 4.63 2.48 15.16
N LEU A 91 5.42 1.49 15.57
CA LEU A 91 4.93 0.19 16.01
C LEU A 91 4.09 0.27 17.28
N SER A 92 4.38 1.19 18.22
CA SER A 92 3.57 1.40 19.43
C SER A 92 2.13 1.84 19.15
N GLN A 93 1.87 2.36 17.94
CA GLN A 93 0.53 2.78 17.49
C GLN A 93 -0.01 1.92 16.34
N HIS A 94 0.58 0.75 16.12
CA HIS A 94 0.24 -0.15 15.02
C HIS A 94 -0.19 -1.53 15.56
N ASP A 95 -1.31 -2.06 15.08
CA ASP A 95 -1.73 -3.44 15.38
C ASP A 95 -0.81 -4.44 14.65
N CYS A 96 0.16 -4.99 15.39
CA CYS A 96 1.21 -5.86 14.88
C CYS A 96 0.78 -7.32 14.64
N LYS A 97 -0.49 -7.60 14.38
CA LYS A 97 -0.99 -8.94 14.02
C LYS A 97 -0.59 -9.32 12.59
N CYS A 98 0.71 -9.46 12.36
CA CYS A 98 1.28 -9.66 11.03
C CYS A 98 0.83 -10.96 10.36
N ALA A 99 0.69 -12.05 11.11
CA ALA A 99 0.32 -13.36 10.58
C ALA A 99 -1.06 -13.37 9.88
N THR A 100 -1.98 -12.52 10.31
CA THR A 100 -3.33 -12.39 9.74
C THR A 100 -3.51 -11.11 8.92
N CYS A 101 -2.43 -10.40 8.62
CA CYS A 101 -2.47 -9.15 7.88
C CYS A 101 -2.41 -9.41 6.37
N VAL A 102 -3.22 -8.70 5.59
CA VAL A 102 -3.21 -8.75 4.10
C VAL A 102 -1.86 -8.38 3.48
N ARG A 103 -0.98 -7.70 4.23
CA ARG A 103 0.37 -7.33 3.82
C ARG A 103 1.46 -8.22 4.42
N SER A 104 1.10 -9.36 5.06
CA SER A 104 2.10 -10.29 5.59
C SER A 104 3.07 -10.74 4.49
N GLY A 105 4.37 -10.65 4.75
CA GLY A 105 5.42 -10.94 3.77
C GLY A 105 5.65 -9.87 2.69
N ASN A 106 4.74 -8.90 2.54
CA ASN A 106 4.87 -7.77 1.60
C ASN A 106 4.53 -6.44 2.28
N CYS A 107 5.16 -6.18 3.45
CA CYS A 107 4.95 -4.98 4.24
C CYS A 107 6.27 -4.25 4.48
N ARG A 108 6.40 -3.02 3.97
CA ARG A 108 7.63 -2.23 4.15
C ARG A 108 7.95 -1.94 5.63
N LEU A 109 6.92 -1.77 6.48
CA LEU A 109 7.13 -1.57 7.91
C LEU A 109 7.73 -2.82 8.55
N GLN A 110 7.21 -4.01 8.22
CA GLN A 110 7.71 -5.30 8.70
C GLN A 110 9.18 -5.51 8.27
N THR A 111 9.50 -5.28 7.00
CA THR A 111 10.86 -5.40 6.49
C THR A 111 11.81 -4.47 7.24
N ILE A 112 11.47 -3.18 7.38
CA ILE A 112 12.33 -2.21 8.08
C ILE A 112 12.48 -2.55 9.56
N ALA A 113 11.44 -3.03 10.23
CA ALA A 113 11.52 -3.45 11.63
C ALA A 113 12.47 -4.66 11.80
N ASN A 114 12.40 -5.64 10.88
CA ASN A 114 13.30 -6.79 10.86
C ASN A 114 14.75 -6.37 10.59
N ASP A 115 15.00 -5.50 9.61
CA ASP A 115 16.34 -4.99 9.27
C ASP A 115 16.98 -4.21 10.43
N LEU A 116 16.17 -3.58 11.26
CA LEU A 116 16.60 -2.87 12.46
C LEU A 116 16.71 -3.78 13.69
N GLY A 117 16.35 -5.06 13.60
CA GLY A 117 16.36 -6.02 14.69
C GLY A 117 15.41 -5.65 15.83
N ILE A 118 14.23 -5.09 15.51
CA ILE A 118 13.23 -4.71 16.52
C ILE A 118 12.42 -5.96 16.88
N LEU A 119 12.70 -6.54 18.06
CA LEU A 119 12.01 -7.71 18.58
C LEU A 119 10.92 -7.36 19.59
N SER A 120 10.99 -6.17 20.18
CA SER A 120 10.02 -5.66 21.15
C SER A 120 9.89 -4.14 21.02
N VAL A 121 8.77 -3.60 21.42
CA VAL A 121 8.51 -2.15 21.44
C VAL A 121 8.57 -1.69 22.90
N PRO A 122 9.49 -0.77 23.28
CA PRO A 122 9.66 -0.33 24.66
C PRO A 122 8.58 0.67 25.12
N TYR A 123 7.70 1.09 24.21
CA TYR A 123 6.63 2.05 24.47
C TYR A 123 5.29 1.36 24.70
N GLU A 124 4.46 1.93 25.56
CA GLU A 124 3.10 1.45 25.75
C GLU A 124 2.31 1.52 24.43
N THR A 125 1.62 0.42 24.11
CA THR A 125 0.83 0.34 22.89
C THR A 125 -0.45 1.16 23.02
N GLN A 126 -0.60 2.17 22.17
CA GLN A 126 -1.77 3.03 22.11
C GLN A 126 -2.40 2.93 20.73
N LEU A 127 -3.19 1.89 20.50
CA LEU A 127 -3.91 1.73 19.24
C LEU A 127 -5.00 2.83 19.11
N PRO A 128 -5.19 3.39 17.91
CA PRO A 128 -6.27 4.34 17.67
C PRO A 128 -7.63 3.71 18.02
N THR A 129 -8.30 4.26 19.00
CA THR A 129 -9.64 3.82 19.39
C THR A 129 -10.67 4.59 18.58
N GLY A 130 -11.35 3.89 17.68
CA GLY A 130 -12.54 4.38 17.02
C GLY A 130 -12.33 5.03 15.66
N GLN A 131 -13.16 4.60 14.74
CA GLN A 131 -13.53 5.34 13.55
C GLN A 131 -14.57 6.40 14.00
N ARG A 132 -14.43 7.64 13.55
CA ARG A 132 -15.41 8.69 13.87
C ARG A 132 -16.79 8.40 13.27
N ALA A 133 -16.82 7.77 12.10
CA ALA A 133 -18.04 7.25 11.48
C ALA A 133 -17.96 5.74 11.35
N ALA A 134 -19.08 5.03 11.49
CA ALA A 134 -19.16 3.61 11.27
C ALA A 134 -18.73 3.28 9.84
N TRP A 135 -17.79 2.34 9.68
CA TRP A 135 -17.37 1.90 8.35
C TRP A 135 -18.47 1.02 7.73
N THR A 136 -18.85 1.33 6.50
CA THR A 136 -19.87 0.58 5.80
C THR A 136 -19.29 -0.72 5.27
N THR A 137 -19.69 -1.87 5.80
CA THR A 137 -19.19 -3.20 5.40
C THR A 137 -19.54 -3.57 3.96
N THR A 138 -20.55 -2.94 3.38
CA THR A 138 -20.95 -3.12 1.98
C THR A 138 -20.11 -2.33 0.98
N PHE A 139 -19.32 -1.35 1.44
CA PHE A 139 -18.44 -0.58 0.57
C PHE A 139 -17.24 -1.42 0.12
N PRO A 140 -16.82 -1.36 -1.17
CA PRO A 140 -15.77 -2.24 -1.68
C PRO A 140 -14.38 -1.96 -1.15
N LEU A 141 -14.14 -0.83 -0.48
CA LEU A 141 -12.89 -0.49 0.20
C LEU A 141 -13.07 -0.68 1.70
N TYR A 142 -12.09 -1.34 2.33
CA TYR A 142 -12.03 -1.54 3.78
C TYR A 142 -10.88 -0.75 4.39
N ARG A 143 -11.10 -0.18 5.56
CA ARG A 143 -10.10 0.56 6.34
C ARG A 143 -9.95 -0.02 7.74
N ASP A 144 -8.70 -0.29 8.12
CA ASP A 144 -8.29 -0.65 9.47
C ASP A 144 -7.46 0.50 10.06
N ALA A 145 -8.09 1.30 10.93
CA ALA A 145 -7.44 2.45 11.54
C ALA A 145 -6.27 2.06 12.45
N GLN A 146 -6.32 0.87 13.07
CA GLN A 146 -5.28 0.39 13.98
C GLN A 146 -3.99 0.00 13.25
N LYS A 147 -4.06 -0.24 11.94
CA LYS A 147 -2.89 -0.49 11.10
C LYS A 147 -2.33 0.78 10.43
N CYS A 148 -2.99 1.93 10.60
CA CYS A 148 -2.58 3.16 9.94
C CYS A 148 -1.34 3.77 10.60
N ILE A 149 -0.26 3.96 9.83
CA ILE A 149 0.99 4.60 10.25
C ILE A 149 1.03 6.11 9.97
N LYS A 150 -0.08 6.70 9.60
CA LYS A 150 -0.24 8.15 9.40
C LYS A 150 0.74 8.74 8.37
N CYS A 151 1.08 7.96 7.34
CA CYS A 151 2.05 8.35 6.31
C CYS A 151 1.49 9.35 5.30
N MET A 152 0.19 9.60 5.30
CA MET A 152 -0.56 10.52 4.43
C MET A 152 -0.50 10.22 2.93
N ARG A 153 0.01 9.05 2.49
CA ARG A 153 0.05 8.70 1.07
C ARG A 153 -1.35 8.66 0.45
N CYS A 154 -2.34 8.09 1.16
CA CYS A 154 -3.73 8.01 0.68
C CYS A 154 -4.37 9.40 0.53
N ILE A 155 -4.06 10.35 1.41
CA ILE A 155 -4.50 11.75 1.27
C ILE A 155 -3.90 12.35 0.00
N GLN A 156 -2.58 12.34 -0.10
CA GLN A 156 -1.86 13.02 -1.17
C GLN A 156 -2.13 12.41 -2.56
N ILE A 157 -2.26 11.09 -2.67
CA ILE A 157 -2.61 10.45 -3.94
C ILE A 157 -4.06 10.77 -4.36
N CYS A 158 -4.98 10.80 -3.40
CA CYS A 158 -6.37 11.13 -3.66
C CYS A 158 -6.57 12.60 -4.04
N ASP A 159 -5.87 13.50 -3.37
CA ASP A 159 -5.93 14.94 -3.61
C ASP A 159 -5.19 15.34 -4.90
N LYS A 160 -3.88 15.05 -4.98
CA LYS A 160 -3.03 15.54 -6.07
C LYS A 160 -3.21 14.80 -7.39
N VAL A 161 -3.54 13.51 -7.38
CA VAL A 161 -3.62 12.70 -8.60
C VAL A 161 -5.06 12.47 -9.02
N GLN A 162 -5.96 12.21 -8.06
CA GLN A 162 -7.38 11.95 -8.35
C GLN A 162 -8.25 13.21 -8.22
N SER A 163 -7.78 14.27 -7.56
CA SER A 163 -8.52 15.52 -7.30
C SER A 163 -9.86 15.31 -6.57
N LEU A 164 -9.96 14.27 -5.73
CA LEU A 164 -11.22 13.88 -5.07
C LEU A 164 -11.31 14.25 -3.61
N ASN A 165 -10.17 14.45 -2.93
CA ASN A 165 -10.09 14.82 -1.51
C ASN A 165 -11.00 13.99 -0.58
N ILE A 166 -10.94 12.65 -0.74
CA ILE A 166 -11.75 11.70 0.06
C ILE A 166 -11.18 11.54 1.46
N TRP A 167 -9.86 11.61 1.63
CA TRP A 167 -9.15 11.34 2.88
C TRP A 167 -8.61 12.61 3.51
N ASP A 168 -8.67 12.68 4.85
CA ASP A 168 -8.08 13.79 5.60
C ASP A 168 -7.57 13.31 6.97
N LEU A 169 -6.82 14.19 7.65
CA LEU A 169 -6.42 13.99 9.03
C LEU A 169 -7.61 14.17 9.97
N ALA A 170 -7.76 13.24 10.89
CA ALA A 170 -8.77 13.28 11.94
C ALA A 170 -8.12 13.11 13.32
N GLY A 171 -8.61 13.84 14.30
CA GLY A 171 -8.07 13.83 15.67
C GLY A 171 -6.81 14.68 15.82
N THR A 172 -6.25 14.67 17.05
CA THR A 172 -5.07 15.45 17.43
C THR A 172 -4.15 14.62 18.32
N GLY A 173 -2.85 14.92 18.30
CA GLY A 173 -1.83 14.23 19.11
C GLY A 173 -1.81 12.73 18.85
N GLY A 174 -1.73 11.92 19.89
CA GLY A 174 -1.71 10.45 19.79
C GLY A 174 -2.95 9.84 19.15
N ARG A 175 -4.09 10.57 19.16
CA ARG A 175 -5.35 10.15 18.55
C ARG A 175 -5.48 10.51 17.08
N THR A 176 -4.45 11.12 16.48
CA THR A 176 -4.45 11.42 15.04
C THR A 176 -4.56 10.15 14.24
N THR A 177 -5.43 10.15 13.24
CA THR A 177 -5.61 9.08 12.25
C THR A 177 -5.94 9.67 10.89
N ILE A 178 -5.98 8.85 9.86
CA ILE A 178 -6.53 9.23 8.56
C ILE A 178 -7.98 8.75 8.51
N ASP A 179 -8.89 9.62 8.16
CA ASP A 179 -10.32 9.29 8.04
C ASP A 179 -10.95 9.96 6.81
N VAL A 180 -12.22 9.72 6.57
CA VAL A 180 -12.95 10.36 5.46
C VAL A 180 -13.12 11.86 5.77
N SER A 181 -12.80 12.69 4.79
CA SER A 181 -12.89 14.16 4.90
C SER A 181 -14.26 14.61 5.41
N HIS A 182 -14.27 15.64 6.24
CA HIS A 182 -15.46 16.22 6.85
C HIS A 182 -16.27 15.25 7.73
N ASN A 183 -15.66 14.18 8.24
CA ASN A 183 -16.31 13.12 9.04
C ASN A 183 -17.51 12.46 8.33
N ARG A 184 -17.49 12.42 6.99
CA ARG A 184 -18.53 11.76 6.19
C ARG A 184 -18.40 10.23 6.30
N VAL A 185 -19.49 9.54 6.02
CA VAL A 185 -19.44 8.10 5.76
C VAL A 185 -18.85 7.89 4.35
N ILE A 186 -18.00 6.91 4.17
CA ILE A 186 -17.28 6.68 2.89
C ILE A 186 -18.23 6.54 1.67
N LYS A 187 -19.39 5.93 1.85
CA LYS A 187 -20.39 5.75 0.78
C LYS A 187 -20.97 7.08 0.28
N ASP A 188 -20.92 8.14 1.11
CA ASP A 188 -21.48 9.45 0.83
C ASP A 188 -20.37 10.45 0.39
N SER A 189 -19.16 9.96 0.10
CA SER A 189 -17.96 10.78 -0.14
C SER A 189 -17.60 10.98 -1.61
N GLU A 190 -18.43 10.55 -2.56
CA GLU A 190 -18.16 10.64 -4.00
C GLU A 190 -16.85 9.92 -4.43
N CYS A 191 -16.46 8.87 -3.71
CA CYS A 191 -15.26 8.09 -4.01
C CYS A 191 -15.40 7.42 -5.38
N ALA A 192 -14.43 7.64 -6.29
CA ALA A 192 -14.41 7.04 -7.63
C ALA A 192 -14.00 5.55 -7.64
N LEU A 193 -13.78 4.92 -6.48
CA LEU A 193 -13.38 3.52 -6.34
C LEU A 193 -12.12 3.12 -7.13
N CYS A 194 -11.22 4.06 -7.40
CA CYS A 194 -10.03 3.86 -8.22
C CYS A 194 -8.95 2.97 -7.59
N GLY A 195 -9.02 2.67 -6.28
CA GLY A 195 -8.06 1.80 -5.56
C GLY A 195 -6.67 2.40 -5.30
N GLN A 196 -6.37 3.62 -5.78
CA GLN A 196 -5.03 4.22 -5.64
C GLN A 196 -4.57 4.35 -4.19
N CYS A 197 -5.47 4.63 -3.26
CA CYS A 197 -5.17 4.69 -1.84
C CYS A 197 -4.77 3.32 -1.26
N ILE A 198 -5.28 2.21 -1.80
CA ILE A 198 -4.93 0.83 -1.42
C ILE A 198 -3.52 0.50 -1.92
N THR A 199 -3.25 0.71 -3.22
CA THR A 199 -1.96 0.37 -3.85
C THR A 199 -0.80 1.14 -3.25
N HIS A 200 -1.02 2.39 -2.84
CA HIS A 200 0.00 3.25 -2.23
C HIS A 200 0.09 3.16 -0.71
N CYS A 201 -0.81 2.41 -0.04
CA CYS A 201 -0.71 2.17 1.39
C CYS A 201 0.50 1.24 1.68
N PRO A 202 1.49 1.69 2.47
CA PRO A 202 2.70 0.89 2.73
C PRO A 202 2.47 -0.24 3.74
N VAL A 203 1.29 -0.27 4.34
CA VAL A 203 0.84 -1.25 5.34
C VAL A 203 -0.57 -1.74 5.03
N GLY A 204 -1.13 -2.65 5.82
CA GLY A 204 -2.47 -3.21 5.61
C GLY A 204 -3.64 -2.36 6.15
N ALA A 205 -3.49 -1.03 6.19
CA ALA A 205 -4.53 -0.15 6.73
C ALA A 205 -5.69 0.10 5.75
N LEU A 206 -5.43 0.04 4.46
CA LEU A 206 -6.44 0.14 3.39
C LEU A 206 -6.33 -1.10 2.52
N ARG A 207 -7.45 -1.71 2.23
CA ARG A 207 -7.56 -2.89 1.38
C ARG A 207 -8.91 -2.94 0.68
N GLU A 208 -9.00 -3.73 -0.33
CA GLU A 208 -10.26 -4.15 -0.94
C GLU A 208 -11.08 -4.98 0.06
N ARG A 209 -12.40 -4.99 -0.11
CA ARG A 209 -13.28 -5.92 0.58
C ARG A 209 -13.04 -7.31 0.01
N ASP A 210 -12.80 -8.28 0.87
CA ASP A 210 -12.67 -9.68 0.47
C ASP A 210 -14.06 -10.33 0.36
N ASP A 211 -14.47 -10.62 -0.86
CA ASP A 211 -15.72 -11.32 -1.18
C ASP A 211 -15.49 -12.76 -1.64
N THR A 212 -14.27 -13.30 -1.49
CA THR A 212 -13.90 -14.64 -1.96
C THR A 212 -14.84 -15.71 -1.39
N GLN A 213 -15.08 -15.70 -0.07
CA GLN A 213 -15.98 -16.68 0.56
C GLN A 213 -17.42 -16.56 0.03
N LYS A 214 -17.91 -15.33 -0.17
CA LYS A 214 -19.25 -15.12 -0.75
C LYS A 214 -19.38 -15.67 -2.16
N ALA A 215 -18.29 -15.56 -2.96
CA ALA A 215 -18.26 -16.16 -4.29
C ALA A 215 -18.32 -17.68 -4.21
N PHE A 216 -17.54 -18.32 -3.33
CA PHE A 216 -17.61 -19.76 -3.11
C PHE A 216 -18.97 -20.22 -2.58
N ASP A 217 -19.57 -19.49 -1.64
CA ASP A 217 -20.90 -19.79 -1.12
C ASP A 217 -21.96 -19.69 -2.24
N ALA A 218 -21.88 -18.68 -3.11
CA ALA A 218 -22.78 -18.54 -4.25
C ALA A 218 -22.57 -19.65 -5.28
N LEU A 219 -21.32 -20.05 -5.54
CA LEU A 219 -21.01 -21.21 -6.38
C LEU A 219 -21.49 -22.52 -5.74
N ALA A 220 -21.53 -22.62 -4.41
CA ALA A 220 -22.01 -23.79 -3.68
C ALA A 220 -23.54 -23.93 -3.67
N ASP A 221 -24.28 -22.85 -3.82
CA ASP A 221 -25.73 -22.80 -3.71
C ASP A 221 -26.40 -23.38 -4.97
N PRO A 222 -27.22 -24.48 -4.87
CA PRO A 222 -27.89 -25.08 -6.01
C PRO A 222 -28.97 -24.20 -6.64
N GLU A 223 -29.50 -23.25 -5.88
CA GLU A 223 -30.59 -22.37 -6.32
C GLU A 223 -30.10 -21.14 -7.07
N LYS A 224 -28.75 -20.93 -7.15
CA LYS A 224 -28.15 -19.75 -7.77
C LYS A 224 -27.46 -20.05 -9.10
N ILE A 225 -27.72 -19.19 -10.06
CA ILE A 225 -26.93 -19.10 -11.30
C ILE A 225 -25.85 -18.04 -11.08
N THR A 226 -24.58 -18.45 -11.13
CA THR A 226 -23.45 -17.54 -10.92
C THR A 226 -22.89 -17.07 -12.25
N VAL A 227 -22.87 -15.77 -12.49
CA VAL A 227 -22.33 -15.14 -13.69
C VAL A 227 -21.06 -14.35 -13.35
N VAL A 228 -20.00 -14.54 -14.12
CA VAL A 228 -18.74 -13.82 -13.98
C VAL A 228 -18.56 -12.84 -15.12
N GLN A 229 -18.42 -11.56 -14.79
CA GLN A 229 -18.02 -10.53 -15.72
C GLN A 229 -16.59 -10.06 -15.38
N ILE A 230 -15.69 -10.14 -16.37
CA ILE A 230 -14.29 -9.75 -16.19
C ILE A 230 -14.12 -8.29 -16.59
N ALA A 231 -13.75 -7.43 -15.63
CA ALA A 231 -13.50 -6.01 -15.89
C ALA A 231 -12.34 -5.80 -16.88
N PRO A 232 -12.39 -4.82 -17.79
CA PRO A 232 -11.33 -4.56 -18.78
C PRO A 232 -9.94 -4.39 -18.17
N ALA A 233 -9.82 -3.70 -17.03
CA ALA A 233 -8.55 -3.54 -16.33
C ALA A 233 -7.97 -4.88 -15.84
N VAL A 234 -8.80 -5.81 -15.38
CA VAL A 234 -8.38 -7.16 -14.98
C VAL A 234 -7.94 -7.96 -16.20
N GLN A 235 -8.66 -7.85 -17.33
CA GLN A 235 -8.27 -8.51 -18.59
C GLN A 235 -6.87 -8.08 -19.05
N ALA A 236 -6.49 -6.82 -18.82
CA ALA A 236 -5.18 -6.29 -19.20
C ALA A 236 -4.05 -6.68 -18.23
N ALA A 237 -4.35 -6.84 -16.94
CA ALA A 237 -3.33 -6.91 -15.88
C ALA A 237 -3.12 -8.30 -15.28
N TRP A 238 -4.03 -9.26 -15.47
CA TRP A 238 -3.98 -10.56 -14.79
C TRP A 238 -2.72 -11.38 -15.11
N GLY A 239 -2.22 -11.27 -16.33
CA GLY A 239 -1.01 -11.99 -16.75
C GLY A 239 0.23 -11.51 -16.02
N GLU A 240 0.36 -10.19 -15.79
CA GLU A 240 1.46 -9.60 -15.05
C GLU A 240 1.49 -10.10 -13.59
N ALA A 241 0.31 -10.17 -12.95
CA ALA A 241 0.19 -10.70 -11.59
C ALA A 241 0.62 -12.17 -11.46
N LEU A 242 0.52 -12.96 -12.53
CA LEU A 242 0.93 -14.37 -12.60
C LEU A 242 2.31 -14.58 -13.27
N GLY A 243 3.03 -13.51 -13.62
CA GLY A 243 4.30 -13.60 -14.33
C GLY A 243 4.21 -14.19 -15.74
N LEU A 244 3.03 -14.10 -16.38
CA LEU A 244 2.80 -14.60 -17.73
C LEU A 244 3.22 -13.56 -18.77
N PRO A 245 3.85 -13.98 -19.90
CA PRO A 245 4.05 -13.12 -21.05
C PRO A 245 2.71 -12.58 -21.57
N ARG A 246 2.72 -11.35 -22.10
CA ARG A 246 1.51 -10.67 -22.57
C ARG A 246 0.73 -11.45 -23.62
N GLU A 247 1.45 -12.15 -24.51
CA GLU A 247 0.89 -12.98 -25.58
C GLU A 247 0.11 -14.20 -25.03
N LEU A 248 0.44 -14.64 -23.82
CA LEU A 248 -0.21 -15.74 -23.13
C LEU A 248 -1.36 -15.30 -22.22
N ALA A 249 -1.40 -14.02 -21.85
CA ALA A 249 -2.36 -13.44 -20.94
C ALA A 249 -3.67 -13.02 -21.66
N THR A 250 -4.26 -13.93 -22.43
CA THR A 250 -5.50 -13.66 -23.18
C THR A 250 -6.75 -13.84 -22.32
N VAL A 251 -7.84 -13.14 -22.67
CA VAL A 251 -9.15 -13.30 -22.01
C VAL A 251 -9.66 -14.73 -22.10
N ASN A 252 -9.44 -15.40 -23.26
CA ASN A 252 -9.84 -16.79 -23.45
C ASN A 252 -9.13 -17.75 -22.49
N ARG A 253 -7.84 -17.51 -22.18
CA ARG A 253 -7.11 -18.30 -21.18
C ARG A 253 -7.64 -18.05 -19.77
N MET A 254 -7.96 -16.81 -19.43
CA MET A 254 -8.58 -16.50 -18.14
C MET A 254 -9.93 -17.19 -18.01
N ALA A 255 -10.76 -17.13 -19.04
CA ALA A 255 -12.05 -17.85 -19.07
C ALA A 255 -11.88 -19.37 -18.95
N ALA A 256 -10.88 -19.94 -19.64
CA ALA A 256 -10.56 -21.37 -19.51
C ALA A 256 -10.09 -21.75 -18.10
N ALA A 257 -9.28 -20.90 -17.46
CA ALA A 257 -8.84 -21.12 -16.07
C ALA A 257 -10.02 -21.07 -15.08
N LEU A 258 -10.95 -20.12 -15.26
CA LEU A 258 -12.16 -20.03 -14.45
C LEU A 258 -13.07 -21.26 -14.66
N ARG A 259 -13.18 -21.77 -15.89
CA ARG A 259 -13.92 -23.03 -16.19
C ARG A 259 -13.26 -24.20 -15.48
N ALA A 260 -11.93 -24.36 -15.62
CA ALA A 260 -11.22 -25.46 -14.98
C ALA A 260 -11.35 -25.40 -13.44
N LEU A 261 -11.36 -24.22 -12.85
CA LEU A 261 -11.63 -24.04 -11.42
C LEU A 261 -13.05 -24.54 -11.07
N TYR A 262 -14.04 -24.16 -11.86
CA TYR A 262 -15.42 -24.55 -11.65
C TYR A 262 -15.61 -26.08 -11.79
N ASP A 263 -15.03 -26.68 -12.83
CA ASP A 263 -15.06 -28.13 -13.08
C ASP A 263 -14.37 -28.90 -11.93
N SER A 264 -13.26 -28.37 -11.40
CA SER A 264 -12.57 -28.98 -10.25
C SER A 264 -13.42 -29.04 -8.98
N MET A 265 -14.47 -28.21 -8.89
CA MET A 265 -15.46 -28.24 -7.81
C MET A 265 -16.57 -29.26 -8.03
N GLY A 266 -16.48 -30.12 -9.06
CA GLY A 266 -17.47 -31.19 -9.38
C GLY A 266 -18.77 -30.65 -9.99
N ARG A 267 -18.68 -29.61 -10.83
CA ARG A 267 -19.84 -28.94 -11.41
C ARG A 267 -19.82 -28.98 -12.94
N ALA A 268 -21.00 -28.90 -13.57
CA ALA A 268 -21.11 -28.89 -15.02
C ALA A 268 -20.49 -27.64 -15.67
N ALA A 269 -19.95 -27.80 -16.87
CA ALA A 269 -19.27 -26.76 -17.60
C ALA A 269 -20.17 -25.56 -17.95
N PRO A 270 -19.64 -24.32 -17.89
CA PRO A 270 -20.40 -23.12 -18.21
C PRO A 270 -20.66 -22.98 -19.71
N VAL A 271 -21.79 -22.37 -20.04
CA VAL A 271 -22.10 -21.96 -21.42
C VAL A 271 -21.38 -20.61 -21.69
N SER A 272 -20.50 -20.58 -22.70
CA SER A 272 -19.93 -19.31 -23.19
C SER A 272 -20.62 -18.89 -24.48
N THR A 273 -21.02 -17.65 -24.60
CA THR A 273 -21.39 -17.02 -25.88
C THR A 273 -20.19 -16.29 -26.45
N GLU A 274 -19.86 -16.47 -27.73
CA GLU A 274 -18.67 -15.90 -28.38
C GLU A 274 -18.69 -14.36 -28.41
N GLU A 275 -19.84 -13.73 -28.23
CA GLU A 275 -20.02 -12.27 -28.35
C GLU A 275 -19.94 -11.51 -27.00
N ASN A 276 -19.89 -12.21 -25.87
CA ASN A 276 -19.81 -11.54 -24.57
C ASN A 276 -18.80 -12.25 -23.66
N PRO A 277 -17.80 -11.57 -23.09
CA PRO A 277 -16.80 -12.17 -22.21
C PRO A 277 -17.36 -12.59 -20.83
N ALA A 278 -18.68 -12.64 -20.65
CA ALA A 278 -19.31 -13.17 -19.46
C ALA A 278 -19.24 -14.71 -19.48
N VAL A 279 -18.75 -15.32 -18.41
CA VAL A 279 -18.82 -16.75 -18.19
C VAL A 279 -20.04 -17.04 -17.32
N VAL A 280 -21.03 -17.70 -17.88
CA VAL A 280 -22.25 -18.10 -17.16
C VAL A 280 -22.08 -19.52 -16.63
N PHE A 281 -22.20 -19.69 -15.33
CA PHE A 281 -22.20 -20.98 -14.65
C PHE A 281 -23.66 -21.39 -14.40
N ASP A 282 -24.22 -22.23 -15.27
CA ASP A 282 -25.59 -22.70 -15.14
C ASP A 282 -25.64 -24.15 -14.66
N ARG A 283 -26.39 -24.40 -13.59
CA ARG A 283 -26.70 -25.75 -13.08
C ARG A 283 -27.91 -26.41 -13.71
N ALA A 284 -28.74 -25.64 -14.43
CA ALA A 284 -30.01 -26.18 -14.97
C ALA A 284 -29.82 -27.12 -16.17
N ALA A 285 -28.62 -27.29 -16.71
CA ALA A 285 -28.32 -28.13 -17.84
C ALA A 285 -28.19 -29.66 -17.50
N GLU A 286 -28.32 -30.03 -16.22
CA GLU A 286 -28.16 -31.42 -15.76
C GLU A 286 -29.50 -32.11 -15.37
N LYS A 287 -30.65 -31.72 -15.95
CA LYS A 287 -31.92 -32.48 -15.81
C LYS A 287 -32.40 -33.02 -17.11
#